data_e19e91a134b247b59a6fc78aa779f235
#
_entry.id   e19e91a134b247b59a6fc78aa779f235
#
_cell.length_a   1.000
_cell.length_b   1.000
_cell.length_c   1.000
_cell.angle_alpha   90.00
_cell.angle_beta   90.00
_cell.angle_gamma   90.00
#
_symmetry.space_group_name_H-M   'P 1'
#
loop_
_entity.id
_entity.type
_entity.pdbx_description
1 polymer ?
#
loop_
_entity_poly.entity_id
_entity_poly.type
_entity_poly.pdbx_seq_one_letter_code
_entity_poly.pdbx_strand_id
1 'polypeptide(L)'
;MEELIIRNVTFQDLPQVVDIQVRGWQAAYRGIIDDDILDTLDKNEKLEKRKKDFDSNGFIVAELKNKVVGFCRYVDNDKHSIIVPGIDCELLALYVEPTLKHNGIGTKLFNYVVDEFKSKNKKSMILWCLKDNEPSKKFYTKMGGTIVSQKMFEVKGRSYPEVGFLYEL
;
A
#
# COMPACT_ATOMS: atom_id res chain seq x y z
N MET A 1 -19.83 11.60 16.17
CA MET A 1 -19.10 11.02 15.03
C MET A 1 -17.93 10.22 15.55
N GLU A 2 -17.83 9.02 15.08
CA GLU A 2 -16.70 8.19 15.45
C GLU A 2 -15.46 8.62 14.68
N GLU A 3 -14.38 8.78 15.41
CA GLU A 3 -13.12 9.29 14.87
C GLU A 3 -12.31 8.16 14.25
N LEU A 4 -11.75 8.42 13.06
CA LEU A 4 -10.74 7.57 12.45
C LEU A 4 -9.40 7.85 13.11
N ILE A 5 -8.77 6.82 13.67
CA ILE A 5 -7.47 6.91 14.33
C ILE A 5 -6.43 6.26 13.45
N ILE A 6 -5.33 6.97 13.18
CA ILE A 6 -4.15 6.41 12.52
C ILE A 6 -3.07 6.21 13.57
N ARG A 7 -2.56 4.99 13.67
CA ARG A 7 -1.58 4.61 14.68
C ARG A 7 -0.62 3.54 14.14
N ASN A 8 0.47 3.32 14.85
CA ASN A 8 1.36 2.21 14.55
C ASN A 8 0.61 0.87 14.68
N VAL A 9 0.99 -0.07 13.80
CA VAL A 9 0.48 -1.44 13.87
C VAL A 9 0.94 -2.12 15.16
N THR A 10 0.12 -3.02 15.69
CA THR A 10 0.51 -3.95 16.74
C THR A 10 0.49 -5.37 16.18
N PHE A 11 1.15 -6.30 16.88
CA PHE A 11 1.16 -7.70 16.48
C PHE A 11 -0.26 -8.27 16.40
N GLN A 12 -1.15 -7.83 17.29
CA GLN A 12 -2.56 -8.27 17.34
C GLN A 12 -3.39 -7.77 16.15
N ASP A 13 -2.94 -6.76 15.43
CA ASP A 13 -3.64 -6.25 14.24
C ASP A 13 -3.43 -7.14 13.00
N LEU A 14 -2.39 -7.96 13.00
CA LEU A 14 -1.96 -8.70 11.80
C LEU A 14 -3.05 -9.55 11.14
N PRO A 15 -3.94 -10.25 11.87
CA PRO A 15 -5.03 -10.98 11.22
C PRO A 15 -5.96 -10.06 10.42
N GLN A 16 -6.30 -8.89 10.91
CA GLN A 16 -7.14 -7.93 10.21
C GLN A 16 -6.41 -7.32 9.00
N VAL A 17 -5.11 -7.02 9.15
CA VAL A 17 -4.26 -6.53 8.05
C VAL A 17 -4.24 -7.53 6.89
N VAL A 18 -3.98 -8.80 7.18
CA VAL A 18 -3.93 -9.85 6.15
C VAL A 18 -5.29 -10.04 5.49
N ASP A 19 -6.37 -10.01 6.25
CA ASP A 19 -7.73 -10.12 5.72
C ASP A 19 -8.04 -8.98 4.72
N ILE A 20 -7.73 -7.74 5.09
CA ILE A 20 -7.90 -6.58 4.21
C ILE A 20 -7.06 -6.72 2.94
N GLN A 21 -5.80 -7.14 3.06
CA GLN A 21 -4.91 -7.32 1.92
C GLN A 21 -5.44 -8.36 0.94
N VAL A 22 -5.82 -9.54 1.42
CA VAL A 22 -6.31 -10.63 0.57
C VAL A 22 -7.61 -10.25 -0.12
N ARG A 23 -8.58 -9.75 0.63
CA ARG A 23 -9.86 -9.31 0.04
C ARG A 23 -9.68 -8.12 -0.89
N GLY A 24 -8.76 -7.23 -0.57
CA GLY A 24 -8.40 -6.10 -1.42
C GLY A 24 -7.85 -6.55 -2.77
N TRP A 25 -6.95 -7.52 -2.80
CA TRP A 25 -6.43 -8.11 -4.03
C TRP A 25 -7.55 -8.76 -4.84
N GLN A 26 -8.37 -9.59 -4.20
CA GLN A 26 -9.47 -10.27 -4.87
C GLN A 26 -10.49 -9.31 -5.47
N ALA A 27 -10.76 -8.20 -4.81
CA ALA A 27 -11.71 -7.20 -5.30
C ALA A 27 -11.10 -6.30 -6.39
N ALA A 28 -9.87 -5.81 -6.19
CA ALA A 28 -9.27 -4.80 -7.06
C ALA A 28 -8.59 -5.38 -8.31
N TYR A 29 -8.10 -6.61 -8.24
CA TYR A 29 -7.25 -7.16 -9.29
C TYR A 29 -7.95 -8.18 -10.19
N ARG A 30 -9.28 -8.38 -10.06
CA ARG A 30 -10.05 -9.17 -11.02
C ARG A 30 -9.94 -8.55 -12.41
N GLY A 31 -9.64 -9.37 -13.41
CA GLY A 31 -9.40 -8.89 -14.77
C GLY A 31 -8.00 -8.31 -15.00
N ILE A 32 -7.15 -8.22 -13.97
CA ILE A 32 -5.77 -7.73 -14.06
C ILE A 32 -4.79 -8.86 -13.74
N ILE A 33 -4.92 -9.48 -12.57
CA ILE A 33 -4.15 -10.67 -12.17
C ILE A 33 -5.03 -11.90 -12.42
N ASP A 34 -4.43 -12.98 -12.89
CA ASP A 34 -5.16 -14.21 -13.22
C ASP A 34 -5.96 -14.74 -12.02
N ASP A 35 -7.19 -15.18 -12.29
CA ASP A 35 -8.13 -15.59 -11.25
C ASP A 35 -7.60 -16.74 -10.38
N ASP A 36 -6.86 -17.69 -10.95
CA ASP A 36 -6.29 -18.80 -10.19
C ASP A 36 -5.30 -18.32 -9.11
N ILE A 37 -4.58 -17.24 -9.36
CA ILE A 37 -3.71 -16.63 -8.35
C ILE A 37 -4.56 -15.99 -7.25
N LEU A 38 -5.58 -15.21 -7.63
CA LEU A 38 -6.44 -14.50 -6.67
C LEU A 38 -7.26 -15.48 -5.82
N ASP A 39 -7.75 -16.56 -6.43
CA ASP A 39 -8.62 -17.53 -5.75
C ASP A 39 -7.85 -18.48 -4.83
N THR A 40 -6.54 -18.59 -4.99
CA THR A 40 -5.67 -19.45 -4.17
C THR A 40 -4.83 -18.68 -3.15
N LEU A 41 -5.11 -17.38 -2.93
CA LEU A 41 -4.45 -16.63 -1.88
C LEU A 41 -4.77 -17.24 -0.51
N ASP A 42 -3.73 -17.56 0.26
CA ASP A 42 -3.86 -18.21 1.56
C ASP A 42 -3.61 -17.21 2.68
N LYS A 43 -4.68 -16.86 3.42
CA LYS A 43 -4.61 -15.93 4.55
C LYS A 43 -3.71 -16.45 5.67
N ASN A 44 -3.74 -17.76 5.93
CA ASN A 44 -2.93 -18.33 7.02
C ASN A 44 -1.44 -18.28 6.69
N GLU A 45 -1.06 -18.62 5.47
CA GLU A 45 0.33 -18.52 5.02
C GLU A 45 0.84 -17.07 5.10
N LYS A 46 0.05 -16.12 4.61
CA LYS A 46 0.40 -14.70 4.67
C LYS A 46 0.50 -14.20 6.11
N LEU A 47 -0.39 -14.64 6.97
CA LEU A 47 -0.38 -14.26 8.39
C LEU A 47 0.88 -14.79 9.08
N GLU A 48 1.23 -16.05 8.88
CA GLU A 48 2.43 -16.64 9.47
C GLU A 48 3.71 -15.92 8.99
N LYS A 49 3.77 -15.57 7.70
CA LYS A 49 4.89 -14.81 7.16
C LYS A 49 4.99 -13.42 7.81
N ARG A 50 3.87 -12.71 7.94
CA ARG A 50 3.88 -11.38 8.59
C ARG A 50 4.24 -11.45 10.06
N LYS A 51 3.80 -12.49 10.77
CA LYS A 51 4.19 -12.70 12.17
C LYS A 51 5.68 -12.92 12.33
N LYS A 52 6.26 -13.72 11.43
CA LYS A 52 7.70 -14.03 11.45
C LYS A 52 8.55 -12.80 11.17
N ASP A 53 8.13 -11.97 10.21
CA ASP A 53 8.87 -10.79 9.76
C ASP A 53 8.34 -9.50 10.41
N PHE A 54 7.61 -9.61 11.53
CA PHE A 54 6.95 -8.46 12.13
C PHE A 54 7.92 -7.37 12.54
N ASP A 55 7.67 -6.18 12.03
CA ASP A 55 8.34 -4.94 12.39
C ASP A 55 7.31 -3.80 12.28
N SER A 56 7.13 -3.05 13.36
CA SER A 56 6.20 -1.92 13.40
C SER A 56 6.74 -0.65 12.73
N ASN A 57 8.03 -0.59 12.40
CA ASN A 57 8.60 0.56 11.72
C ASN A 57 8.02 0.71 10.30
N GLY A 58 7.53 1.92 9.98
CA GLY A 58 6.92 2.15 8.69
C GLY A 58 5.68 1.31 8.43
N PHE A 59 4.93 0.99 9.47
CA PHE A 59 3.73 0.17 9.37
C PHE A 59 2.63 0.77 10.27
N ILE A 60 1.63 1.37 9.61
CA ILE A 60 0.52 2.04 10.30
C ILE A 60 -0.81 1.42 9.91
N VAL A 61 -1.78 1.55 10.79
CA VAL A 61 -3.16 1.13 10.55
C VAL A 61 -4.11 2.30 10.77
N ALA A 62 -5.22 2.28 10.03
CA ALA A 62 -6.37 3.13 10.29
C ALA A 62 -7.40 2.32 11.07
N GLU A 63 -7.83 2.83 12.20
CA GLU A 63 -8.80 2.19 13.09
C GLU A 63 -10.07 3.01 13.15
N LEU A 64 -11.22 2.34 12.99
CA LEU A 64 -12.54 2.91 13.14
C LEU A 64 -13.40 1.95 13.96
N LYS A 65 -14.03 2.43 15.03
CA LYS A 65 -14.85 1.59 15.92
C LYS A 65 -14.10 0.36 16.45
N ASN A 66 -12.86 0.55 16.86
CA ASN A 66 -11.98 -0.53 17.36
C ASN A 66 -11.69 -1.64 16.34
N LYS A 67 -11.85 -1.35 15.04
CA LYS A 67 -11.51 -2.28 13.95
C LYS A 67 -10.50 -1.64 13.01
N VAL A 68 -9.55 -2.42 12.54
CA VAL A 68 -8.64 -2.00 11.47
C VAL A 68 -9.44 -1.93 10.16
N VAL A 69 -9.42 -0.76 9.53
CA VAL A 69 -10.12 -0.49 8.27
C VAL A 69 -9.20 -0.11 7.12
N GLY A 70 -7.90 -0.08 7.36
CA GLY A 70 -6.89 0.17 6.35
C GLY A 70 -5.50 0.12 6.94
N PHE A 71 -4.50 0.03 6.08
CA PHE A 71 -3.11 0.05 6.53
C PHE A 71 -2.17 0.57 5.43
N CYS A 72 -1.00 1.03 5.87
CA CYS A 72 0.11 1.38 5.00
C CYS A 72 1.40 0.76 5.48
N ARG A 73 2.29 0.46 4.51
CA ARG A 73 3.70 0.19 4.77
C ARG A 73 4.55 1.15 3.96
N TYR A 74 5.61 1.65 4.56
CA TYR A 74 6.52 2.61 3.92
C TYR A 74 7.94 2.46 4.47
N VAL A 75 8.92 2.87 3.67
CA VAL A 75 10.36 2.80 4.02
C VAL A 75 11.06 4.09 3.64
N ASP A 76 12.01 4.51 4.46
CA ASP A 76 12.79 5.73 4.24
C ASP A 76 14.20 5.38 3.75
N ASN A 77 14.29 4.77 2.57
CA ASN A 77 15.54 4.42 1.94
C ASN A 77 15.55 4.78 0.45
N ASP A 78 16.74 4.76 -0.14
CA ASP A 78 16.99 5.09 -1.53
C ASP A 78 17.08 3.84 -2.45
N LYS A 79 16.52 2.73 -2.04
CA LYS A 79 16.62 1.44 -2.74
C LYS A 79 16.24 1.52 -4.22
N HIS A 80 15.34 2.43 -4.58
CA HIS A 80 14.88 2.61 -5.96
C HIS A 80 15.59 3.73 -6.71
N SER A 81 16.63 4.34 -6.14
CA SER A 81 17.40 5.40 -6.80
C SER A 81 18.11 4.93 -8.08
N ILE A 82 18.35 3.62 -8.22
CA ILE A 82 18.91 3.02 -9.44
C ILE A 82 17.89 3.06 -10.58
N ILE A 83 16.60 2.84 -10.28
CA ILE A 83 15.52 2.82 -11.28
C ILE A 83 15.07 4.25 -11.58
N VAL A 84 14.86 5.04 -10.52
CA VAL A 84 14.45 6.44 -10.62
C VAL A 84 15.40 7.29 -9.79
N PRO A 85 16.23 8.13 -10.42
CA PRO A 85 17.22 8.94 -9.70
C PRO A 85 16.61 9.87 -8.67
N GLY A 86 17.28 10.00 -7.54
CA GLY A 86 16.89 10.96 -6.48
C GLY A 86 15.79 10.49 -5.52
N ILE A 87 15.38 9.24 -5.61
CA ILE A 87 14.39 8.67 -4.68
C ILE A 87 15.06 8.39 -3.33
N ASP A 88 14.43 8.86 -2.26
CA ASP A 88 14.93 8.66 -0.89
C ASP A 88 13.89 8.01 0.06
N CYS A 89 12.68 7.73 -0.43
CA CYS A 89 11.66 7.00 0.34
C CYS A 89 10.61 6.37 -0.56
N GLU A 90 9.86 5.41 -0.03
CA GLU A 90 8.85 4.66 -0.78
C GLU A 90 7.61 4.35 0.06
N LEU A 91 6.44 4.53 -0.53
CA LEU A 91 5.19 3.97 -0.02
C LEU A 91 5.00 2.58 -0.64
N LEU A 92 5.20 1.54 0.18
CA LEU A 92 5.19 0.14 -0.28
C LEU A 92 3.79 -0.42 -0.47
N ALA A 93 2.84 -0.04 0.39
CA ALA A 93 1.48 -0.58 0.38
C ALA A 93 0.50 0.42 0.98
N LEU A 94 -0.67 0.51 0.39
CA LEU A 94 -1.81 1.24 0.92
C LEU A 94 -3.08 0.45 0.58
N TYR A 95 -3.75 -0.03 1.62
CA TYR A 95 -4.98 -0.81 1.48
C TYR A 95 -6.07 -0.25 2.39
N VAL A 96 -7.29 -0.21 1.86
CA VAL A 96 -8.49 0.20 2.60
C VAL A 96 -9.51 -0.94 2.53
N GLU A 97 -10.23 -1.14 3.62
CA GLU A 97 -11.34 -2.09 3.66
C GLU A 97 -12.23 -1.91 2.42
N PRO A 98 -12.40 -2.94 1.57
CA PRO A 98 -13.12 -2.79 0.30
C PRO A 98 -14.54 -2.23 0.43
N THR A 99 -15.23 -2.51 1.54
CA THR A 99 -16.59 -2.01 1.79
C THR A 99 -16.63 -0.55 2.23
N LEU A 100 -15.49 0.06 2.55
CA LEU A 100 -15.36 1.44 3.03
C LEU A 100 -14.59 2.35 2.08
N LYS A 101 -14.40 1.94 0.84
CA LYS A 101 -13.76 2.80 -0.16
C LYS A 101 -14.57 4.06 -0.43
N HIS A 102 -13.89 5.12 -0.85
CA HIS A 102 -14.49 6.44 -1.14
C HIS A 102 -14.97 7.21 0.10
N ASN A 103 -14.52 6.83 1.30
CA ASN A 103 -14.81 7.53 2.56
C ASN A 103 -13.62 8.36 3.08
N GLY A 104 -12.60 8.59 2.26
CA GLY A 104 -11.45 9.41 2.62
C GLY A 104 -10.39 8.70 3.46
N ILE A 105 -10.54 7.43 3.78
CA ILE A 105 -9.58 6.67 4.58
C ILE A 105 -8.22 6.58 3.88
N GLY A 106 -8.23 6.27 2.58
CA GLY A 106 -7.00 6.19 1.77
C GLY A 106 -6.27 7.53 1.72
N THR A 107 -6.98 8.63 1.57
CA THR A 107 -6.42 9.97 1.58
C THR A 107 -5.75 10.30 2.92
N LYS A 108 -6.40 9.96 4.02
CA LYS A 108 -5.82 10.20 5.36
C LYS A 108 -4.57 9.37 5.61
N LEU A 109 -4.59 8.10 5.21
CA LEU A 109 -3.41 7.22 5.29
C LEU A 109 -2.25 7.76 4.44
N PHE A 110 -2.54 8.13 3.20
CA PHE A 110 -1.53 8.68 2.29
C PHE A 110 -0.91 9.96 2.86
N ASN A 111 -1.73 10.89 3.30
CA ASN A 111 -1.25 12.16 3.86
C ASN A 111 -0.42 11.95 5.13
N TYR A 112 -0.79 10.98 5.96
CA TYR A 112 0.00 10.64 7.15
C TYR A 112 1.43 10.22 6.75
N VAL A 113 1.56 9.35 5.75
CA VAL A 113 2.88 8.89 5.27
C VAL A 113 3.69 10.05 4.67
N VAL A 114 3.06 10.90 3.86
CA VAL A 114 3.71 12.09 3.30
C VAL A 114 4.22 13.01 4.40
N ASP A 115 3.42 13.27 5.42
CA ASP A 115 3.81 14.12 6.54
C ASP A 115 4.97 13.52 7.34
N GLU A 116 4.98 12.19 7.55
CA GLU A 116 6.09 11.48 8.16
C GLU A 116 7.39 11.65 7.37
N PHE A 117 7.35 11.48 6.05
CA PHE A 117 8.52 11.66 5.21
C PHE A 117 9.01 13.11 5.21
N LYS A 118 8.10 14.08 5.14
CA LYS A 118 8.46 15.50 5.25
C LYS A 118 9.12 15.82 6.59
N SER A 119 8.64 15.25 7.68
CA SER A 119 9.22 15.43 9.01
C SER A 119 10.65 14.89 9.12
N LYS A 120 11.00 13.93 8.27
CA LYS A 120 12.33 13.33 8.17
C LYS A 120 13.20 13.99 7.08
N ASN A 121 12.75 15.12 6.53
CA ASN A 121 13.44 15.85 5.45
C ASN A 121 13.63 15.05 4.17
N LYS A 122 12.77 14.08 3.88
CA LYS A 122 12.76 13.35 2.61
C LYS A 122 12.26 14.28 1.49
N LYS A 123 12.79 14.10 0.28
CA LYS A 123 12.54 14.98 -0.87
C LYS A 123 11.72 14.34 -1.97
N SER A 124 11.84 13.02 -2.15
CA SER A 124 11.22 12.33 -3.27
C SER A 124 10.71 10.97 -2.86
N MET A 125 9.40 10.78 -2.95
CA MET A 125 8.74 9.51 -2.66
C MET A 125 8.32 8.83 -3.95
N ILE A 126 8.53 7.51 -4.04
CA ILE A 126 7.97 6.69 -5.10
C ILE A 126 6.92 5.72 -4.54
N LEU A 127 5.96 5.37 -5.37
CA LEU A 127 5.08 4.23 -5.14
C LEU A 127 4.78 3.53 -6.46
N TRP A 128 4.42 2.26 -6.37
CA TRP A 128 4.14 1.42 -7.55
C TRP A 128 2.73 0.87 -7.46
N CYS A 129 2.02 0.85 -8.59
CA CYS A 129 0.74 0.17 -8.70
C CYS A 129 0.61 -0.51 -10.06
N LEU A 130 -0.24 -1.52 -10.16
CA LEU A 130 -0.48 -2.23 -11.41
C LEU A 130 -0.97 -1.26 -12.48
N LYS A 131 -0.37 -1.36 -13.66
CA LYS A 131 -0.66 -0.45 -14.80
C LYS A 131 -2.13 -0.44 -15.19
N ASP A 132 -2.80 -1.58 -15.10
CA ASP A 132 -4.21 -1.72 -15.49
C ASP A 132 -5.19 -1.42 -14.36
N ASN A 133 -4.69 -1.08 -13.17
CA ASN A 133 -5.52 -0.68 -12.03
C ASN A 133 -5.91 0.80 -12.15
N GLU A 134 -6.92 1.08 -12.97
CA GLU A 134 -7.36 2.45 -13.25
C GLU A 134 -7.84 3.22 -12.01
N PRO A 135 -8.64 2.64 -11.09
CA PRO A 135 -9.05 3.36 -9.88
C PRO A 135 -7.86 3.83 -9.02
N SER A 136 -6.85 2.97 -8.84
CA SER A 136 -5.64 3.34 -8.07
C SER A 136 -4.82 4.40 -8.79
N LYS A 137 -4.66 4.30 -10.11
CA LYS A 137 -3.95 5.31 -10.89
C LYS A 137 -4.63 6.68 -10.79
N LYS A 138 -5.96 6.73 -10.83
CA LYS A 138 -6.71 7.96 -10.64
C LYS A 138 -6.50 8.55 -9.25
N PHE A 139 -6.53 7.70 -8.22
CA PHE A 139 -6.28 8.13 -6.86
C PHE A 139 -4.88 8.73 -6.69
N TYR A 140 -3.85 8.02 -7.16
CA TYR A 140 -2.47 8.49 -7.02
C TYR A 140 -2.17 9.74 -7.85
N THR A 141 -2.78 9.87 -9.02
CA THR A 141 -2.70 11.10 -9.82
C THR A 141 -3.37 12.27 -9.09
N LYS A 142 -4.54 12.05 -8.52
CA LYS A 142 -5.25 13.06 -7.71
C LYS A 142 -4.43 13.52 -6.50
N MET A 143 -3.67 12.61 -5.91
CA MET A 143 -2.80 12.94 -4.78
C MET A 143 -1.52 13.69 -5.20
N GLY A 144 -1.33 13.95 -6.48
CA GLY A 144 -0.24 14.78 -7.00
C GLY A 144 0.93 14.01 -7.62
N GLY A 145 0.79 12.69 -7.82
CA GLY A 145 1.84 11.86 -8.40
C GLY A 145 1.93 11.95 -9.91
N THR A 146 3.13 11.77 -10.42
CA THR A 146 3.43 11.70 -11.86
C THR A 146 4.05 10.35 -12.19
N ILE A 147 3.57 9.68 -13.22
CA ILE A 147 4.16 8.42 -13.68
C ILE A 147 5.52 8.72 -14.32
N VAL A 148 6.58 8.11 -13.80
CA VAL A 148 7.96 8.32 -14.24
C VAL A 148 8.66 7.04 -14.67
N SER A 149 8.10 5.87 -14.37
CA SER A 149 8.75 4.60 -14.67
C SER A 149 7.74 3.47 -14.77
N GLN A 150 8.18 2.36 -15.33
CA GLN A 150 7.43 1.11 -15.41
C GLN A 150 8.37 -0.04 -15.11
N LYS A 151 7.88 -1.06 -14.41
CA LYS A 151 8.57 -2.32 -14.19
C LYS A 151 7.57 -3.46 -14.15
N MET A 152 8.06 -4.70 -14.08
CA MET A 152 7.20 -5.87 -13.95
C MET A 152 7.04 -6.26 -12.48
N PHE A 153 5.83 -6.54 -12.09
CA PHE A 153 5.49 -7.15 -10.81
C PHE A 153 5.34 -8.65 -11.03
N GLU A 154 6.07 -9.45 -10.26
CA GLU A 154 6.03 -10.91 -10.37
C GLU A 154 5.29 -11.54 -9.19
N VAL A 155 4.38 -12.43 -9.50
CA VAL A 155 3.65 -13.24 -8.52
C VAL A 155 3.42 -14.63 -9.08
N LYS A 156 3.84 -15.65 -8.34
CA LYS A 156 3.70 -17.07 -8.70
C LYS A 156 4.15 -17.38 -10.13
N GLY A 157 5.31 -16.85 -10.52
CA GLY A 157 5.93 -17.07 -11.82
C GLY A 157 5.29 -16.35 -13.00
N ARG A 158 4.34 -15.46 -12.75
CA ARG A 158 3.70 -14.60 -13.76
C ARG A 158 4.06 -13.15 -13.53
N SER A 159 4.14 -12.39 -14.62
CA SER A 159 4.56 -10.99 -14.59
C SER A 159 3.44 -10.08 -15.06
N TYR A 160 3.24 -8.98 -14.35
CA TYR A 160 2.26 -7.96 -14.67
C TYR A 160 2.91 -6.58 -14.64
N PRO A 161 2.62 -5.70 -15.61
CA PRO A 161 3.24 -4.37 -15.61
C PRO A 161 2.71 -3.52 -14.46
N GLU A 162 3.62 -2.79 -13.82
CA GLU A 162 3.27 -1.76 -12.85
C GLU A 162 3.96 -0.45 -13.20
N VAL A 163 3.37 0.67 -12.77
CA VAL A 163 3.86 2.02 -13.00
C VAL A 163 4.30 2.66 -11.69
N GLY A 164 5.36 3.46 -11.78
CA GLY A 164 5.91 4.18 -10.65
C GLY A 164 5.45 5.63 -10.64
N PHE A 165 4.83 6.05 -9.54
CA PHE A 165 4.41 7.43 -9.29
C PHE A 165 5.45 8.14 -8.45
N LEU A 166 5.91 9.28 -8.93
CA LEU A 166 6.84 10.15 -8.22
C LEU A 166 6.09 11.29 -7.55
N TYR A 167 6.46 11.57 -6.30
CA TYR A 167 6.00 12.71 -5.52
C TYR A 167 7.20 13.52 -5.06
N GLU A 168 7.19 14.82 -5.36
CA GLU A 168 8.12 15.77 -4.77
C GLU A 168 7.53 16.26 -3.44
N LEU A 169 8.30 16.07 -2.37
CA LEU A 169 7.83 16.35 -1.02
C LEU A 169 8.17 17.78 -0.54
#